data_e311b00089e02291e0321a59ef8eff63
#
_entry.id   e311b00089e02291e0321a59ef8eff63
#
_cell.length_a   1.000
_cell.length_b   1.000
_cell.length_c   1.000
_cell.angle_alpha   90.00
_cell.angle_beta   90.00
_cell.angle_gamma   90.00
#
_symmetry.space_group_name_H-M   'P 1'
#
loop_
_entity.id
_entity.type
_entity.pdbx_description
1 polymer ?
#
loop_
_entity_poly.entity_id
_entity_poly.type
_entity_poly.pdbx_seq_one_letter_code
_entity_poly.pdbx_strand_id
1 'polypeptide(L)'
;MLFDKSVEAFDTYLKANRGLSENTRKAYRGDVEECLLALERLRCRDLNEVTIEDLRMWMAESSKNHAKSSMARKTVAVRGFFAWTHEHGVTTTDPACALMTPKI
;
A
#
# COMPACT_ATOMS: atom_id res chain seq x y z
N MET A 1 -9.10 11.84 -2.60
CA MET A 1 -7.68 11.44 -2.49
C MET A 1 -7.04 11.42 -3.88
N LEU A 2 -5.79 11.81 -3.99
CA LEU A 2 -5.10 11.95 -5.29
C LEU A 2 -4.99 10.65 -6.09
N PHE A 3 -4.86 9.51 -5.40
CA PHE A 3 -4.61 8.22 -6.06
C PHE A 3 -5.83 7.30 -6.11
N ASP A 4 -7.03 7.85 -6.03
CA ASP A 4 -8.27 7.06 -5.98
C ASP A 4 -8.44 6.11 -7.16
N LYS A 5 -8.08 6.55 -8.36
CA LYS A 5 -8.20 5.69 -9.55
C LYS A 5 -7.33 4.45 -9.46
N SER A 6 -6.11 4.60 -8.96
CA SER A 6 -5.20 3.47 -8.78
C SER A 6 -5.69 2.52 -7.69
N VAL A 7 -6.25 3.05 -6.60
CA VAL A 7 -6.83 2.24 -5.53
C VAL A 7 -8.03 1.45 -6.05
N GLU A 8 -8.91 2.09 -6.82
CA GLU A 8 -10.06 1.42 -7.43
C GLU A 8 -9.63 0.28 -8.35
N ALA A 9 -8.64 0.54 -9.20
CA ALA A 9 -8.13 -0.47 -10.12
C ALA A 9 -7.50 -1.65 -9.38
N PHE A 10 -6.77 -1.38 -8.30
CA PHE A 10 -6.17 -2.42 -7.47
C PHE A 10 -7.26 -3.25 -6.77
N ASP A 11 -8.30 -2.60 -6.24
CA ASP A 11 -9.42 -3.30 -5.61
C ASP A 11 -10.11 -4.24 -6.59
N THR A 12 -10.34 -3.79 -7.82
CA THR A 12 -10.91 -4.60 -8.90
C THR A 12 -10.00 -5.80 -9.22
N TYR A 13 -8.69 -5.56 -9.28
CA TYR A 13 -7.71 -6.62 -9.49
C TYR A 13 -7.77 -7.69 -8.39
N LEU A 14 -7.82 -7.27 -7.13
CA LEU A 14 -7.90 -8.19 -6.00
C LEU A 14 -9.16 -9.06 -6.07
N LYS A 15 -10.29 -8.45 -6.42
CA LYS A 15 -11.55 -9.16 -6.56
C LYS A 15 -11.49 -10.20 -7.68
N ALA A 16 -10.97 -9.82 -8.84
CA ALA A 16 -11.00 -10.64 -10.05
C ALA A 16 -9.91 -11.73 -10.06
N ASN A 17 -8.73 -11.43 -9.53
CA ASN A 17 -7.55 -12.26 -9.72
C ASN A 17 -7.07 -13.00 -8.47
N ARG A 18 -7.40 -12.50 -7.29
CA ARG A 18 -6.95 -13.09 -6.04
C ARG A 18 -8.07 -13.83 -5.29
N GLY A 19 -9.31 -13.64 -5.72
CA GLY A 19 -10.45 -14.30 -5.09
C GLY A 19 -10.61 -13.98 -3.60
N LEU A 20 -10.11 -12.84 -3.15
CA LEU A 20 -10.18 -12.45 -1.75
C LEU A 20 -11.62 -12.15 -1.34
N SER A 21 -11.96 -12.49 -0.09
CA SER A 21 -13.28 -12.16 0.47
C SER A 21 -13.46 -10.64 0.49
N GLU A 22 -14.72 -10.20 0.53
CA GLU A 22 -15.04 -8.78 0.59
C GLU A 22 -14.40 -8.11 1.80
N ASN A 23 -14.45 -8.77 2.97
CA ASN A 23 -13.86 -8.23 4.19
C ASN A 23 -12.34 -8.05 4.09
N THR A 24 -11.65 -9.05 3.55
CA THR A 24 -10.20 -8.98 3.35
C THR A 24 -9.84 -7.89 2.36
N ARG A 25 -10.60 -7.79 1.25
CA ARG A 25 -10.37 -6.78 0.22
C ARG A 25 -10.56 -5.37 0.78
N LYS A 26 -11.63 -5.16 1.58
CA LYS A 26 -11.86 -3.87 2.24
C LYS A 26 -10.74 -3.50 3.19
N ALA A 27 -10.24 -4.47 3.96
CA ALA A 27 -9.13 -4.24 4.87
C ALA A 27 -7.86 -3.82 4.12
N TYR A 28 -7.53 -4.53 3.05
CA TYR A 28 -6.36 -4.20 2.22
C TYR A 28 -6.51 -2.83 1.55
N ARG A 29 -7.69 -2.54 1.02
CA ARG A 29 -7.98 -1.24 0.43
C ARG A 29 -7.78 -0.11 1.45
N GLY A 30 -8.32 -0.27 2.64
CA GLY A 30 -8.16 0.71 3.72
C GLY A 30 -6.71 0.92 4.11
N ASP A 31 -5.92 -0.16 4.17
CA ASP A 31 -4.49 -0.10 4.49
C ASP A 31 -3.72 0.69 3.42
N VAL A 32 -4.02 0.42 2.15
CA VAL A 32 -3.39 1.12 1.03
C VAL A 32 -3.79 2.61 1.04
N GLU A 33 -5.07 2.90 1.26
CA GLU A 33 -5.54 4.29 1.34
C GLU A 33 -4.86 5.06 2.46
N GLU A 34 -4.68 4.45 3.63
CA GLU A 34 -3.97 5.06 4.76
C GLU A 34 -2.54 5.43 4.35
N CYS A 35 -1.84 4.49 3.72
CA CYS A 35 -0.47 4.73 3.25
C CYS A 35 -0.41 5.88 2.24
N LEU A 36 -1.29 5.85 1.24
CA LEU A 36 -1.29 6.86 0.17
C LEU A 36 -1.66 8.25 0.69
N LEU A 37 -2.56 8.34 1.67
CA LEU A 37 -2.86 9.61 2.31
C LEU A 37 -1.64 10.18 3.04
N ALA A 38 -0.88 9.32 3.71
CA ALA A 38 0.36 9.73 4.37
C ALA A 38 1.38 10.24 3.34
N LEU A 39 1.49 9.58 2.20
CA LEU A 39 2.39 10.00 1.12
C LEU A 39 1.96 11.34 0.52
N GLU A 40 0.66 11.58 0.37
CA GLU A 40 0.15 12.88 -0.07
C GLU A 40 0.58 14.01 0.89
N ARG A 41 0.54 13.74 2.19
CA ARG A 41 1.00 14.71 3.21
C ARG A 41 2.49 15.00 3.08
N LEU A 42 3.27 14.04 2.56
CA LEU A 42 4.69 14.23 2.24
C LEU A 42 4.89 14.86 0.85
N ARG A 43 3.80 15.32 0.23
CA ARG A 43 3.78 16.00 -1.06
C ARG A 43 4.12 15.12 -2.26
N CYS A 44 3.93 13.81 -2.15
CA CYS A 44 3.99 12.93 -3.31
C CYS A 44 2.80 13.17 -4.21
N ARG A 45 3.06 13.56 -5.47
CA ARG A 45 2.02 13.83 -6.46
C ARG A 45 1.90 12.73 -7.50
N ASP A 46 2.90 11.88 -7.61
CA ASP A 46 2.98 10.79 -8.56
C ASP A 46 3.50 9.56 -7.83
N LEU A 47 2.89 8.40 -8.08
CA LEU A 47 3.32 7.15 -7.47
C LEU A 47 4.78 6.81 -7.81
N ASN A 48 5.29 7.31 -8.95
CA ASN A 48 6.71 7.14 -9.32
C ASN A 48 7.67 7.92 -8.43
N GLU A 49 7.16 8.86 -7.64
CA GLU A 49 8.00 9.64 -6.71
C GLU A 49 8.20 8.93 -5.37
N VAL A 50 7.42 7.88 -5.10
CA VAL A 50 7.47 7.16 -3.83
C VAL A 50 8.77 6.38 -3.71
N THR A 51 9.45 6.52 -2.57
CA THR A 51 10.68 5.80 -2.26
C THR A 51 10.46 4.83 -1.11
N ILE A 52 11.40 3.90 -0.92
CA ILE A 52 11.38 2.97 0.22
C ILE A 52 11.46 3.74 1.54
N GLU A 53 12.20 4.85 1.58
CA GLU A 53 12.33 5.70 2.77
C GLU A 53 10.98 6.32 3.14
N ASP A 54 10.20 6.76 2.16
CA ASP A 54 8.85 7.29 2.39
C ASP A 54 7.97 6.23 3.04
N LEU A 55 8.04 5.01 2.55
CA LEU A 55 7.25 3.89 3.07
C LEU A 55 7.70 3.48 4.47
N ARG A 56 9.00 3.50 4.74
CA ARG A 56 9.53 3.23 6.08
C ARG A 56 9.08 4.29 7.08
N MET A 57 9.06 5.55 6.65
CA MET A 57 8.57 6.65 7.48
C MET A 57 7.10 6.46 7.82
N TRP A 58 6.28 6.11 6.83
CA TRP A 58 4.86 5.80 7.06
C TRP A 58 4.70 4.64 8.06
N MET A 59 5.47 3.58 7.89
CA MET A 59 5.42 2.43 8.81
C MET A 59 5.77 2.82 10.23
N ALA A 60 6.83 3.59 10.41
CA ALA A 60 7.26 4.04 11.74
C ALA A 60 6.18 4.87 12.40
N GLU A 61 5.55 5.77 11.66
CA GLU A 61 4.49 6.64 12.16
C GLU A 61 3.22 5.84 12.48
N SER A 62 2.81 4.97 11.57
CA SER A 62 1.62 4.14 11.74
C SER A 62 1.75 3.16 12.90
N SER A 63 2.95 2.63 13.13
CA SER A 63 3.20 1.66 14.20
C SER A 63 2.99 2.22 15.60
N LYS A 64 3.00 3.54 15.76
CA LYS A 64 2.74 4.18 17.06
C LYS A 64 1.31 3.95 17.54
N ASN A 65 0.38 3.73 16.61
CA ASN A 65 -1.05 3.64 16.91
C ASN A 65 -1.67 2.28 16.57
N HIS A 66 -0.85 1.31 16.13
CA HIS A 66 -1.34 0.02 15.69
C HIS A 66 -0.51 -1.13 16.27
N ALA A 67 -1.17 -2.26 16.52
CA ALA A 67 -0.51 -3.49 16.96
C ALA A 67 0.38 -4.06 15.84
N LYS A 68 1.36 -4.88 16.21
CA LYS A 68 2.26 -5.53 15.25
C LYS A 68 1.50 -6.37 14.21
N SER A 69 0.43 -7.07 14.63
CA SER A 69 -0.39 -7.86 13.71
C SER A 69 -1.06 -6.99 12.64
N SER A 70 -1.57 -5.81 13.04
CA SER A 70 -2.14 -4.85 12.10
C SER A 70 -1.07 -4.30 11.16
N MET A 71 0.11 -4.01 11.69
CA MET A 71 1.23 -3.51 10.87
C MET A 71 1.70 -4.57 9.86
N ALA A 72 1.70 -5.86 10.25
CA ALA A 72 2.04 -6.95 9.34
C ALA A 72 1.06 -7.00 8.15
N ARG A 73 -0.25 -6.92 8.42
CA ARG A 73 -1.27 -6.89 7.37
C ARG A 73 -1.12 -5.66 6.47
N LYS A 74 -0.91 -4.47 7.07
CA LYS A 74 -0.74 -3.22 6.32
C LYS A 74 0.48 -3.30 5.39
N THR A 75 1.57 -3.88 5.87
CA THR A 75 2.78 -4.06 5.07
C THR A 75 2.51 -4.96 3.87
N VAL A 76 1.82 -6.08 4.07
CA VAL A 76 1.46 -7.00 2.99
C VAL A 76 0.59 -6.30 1.95
N ALA A 77 -0.41 -5.53 2.40
CA ALA A 77 -1.31 -4.80 1.50
C ALA A 77 -0.54 -3.79 0.64
N VAL A 78 0.34 -3.01 1.26
CA VAL A 78 1.11 -1.97 0.55
C VAL A 78 2.13 -2.60 -0.41
N ARG A 79 2.79 -3.67 0.00
CA ARG A 79 3.69 -4.41 -0.89
C ARG A 79 2.94 -4.95 -2.10
N GLY A 80 1.76 -5.50 -1.88
CA GLY A 80 0.91 -6.00 -2.96
C GLY A 80 0.49 -4.90 -3.92
N PHE A 81 0.13 -3.75 -3.39
CA PHE A 81 -0.26 -2.60 -4.20
C PHE A 81 0.87 -2.13 -5.13
N PHE A 82 2.06 -1.92 -4.59
CA PHE A 82 3.18 -1.43 -5.41
C PHE A 82 3.72 -2.50 -6.36
N ALA A 83 3.67 -3.77 -6.00
CA ALA A 83 3.98 -4.85 -6.94
C ALA A 83 3.01 -4.82 -8.12
N TRP A 84 1.72 -4.63 -7.83
CA TRP A 84 0.69 -4.51 -8.86
C TRP A 84 0.92 -3.29 -9.76
N THR A 85 1.23 -2.11 -9.19
CA THR A 85 1.49 -0.91 -9.99
C THR A 85 2.67 -1.10 -10.92
N HIS A 86 3.72 -1.76 -10.43
CA HIS A 86 4.91 -2.03 -11.24
C HIS A 86 4.60 -3.03 -12.36
N GLU A 87 3.91 -4.12 -12.05
CA GLU A 87 3.56 -5.14 -13.05
C GLU A 87 2.66 -4.61 -14.17
N HIS A 88 1.79 -3.66 -13.84
CA HIS A 88 0.82 -3.12 -14.80
C HIS A 88 1.25 -1.77 -15.41
N GLY A 89 2.50 -1.39 -15.21
CA GLY A 89 3.05 -0.19 -15.86
C GLY A 89 2.58 1.12 -15.28
N VAL A 90 1.92 1.11 -14.12
CA VAL A 90 1.51 2.35 -13.44
C VAL A 90 2.72 3.06 -12.87
N THR A 91 3.69 2.28 -12.38
CA THR A 91 4.98 2.81 -11.93
C THR A 91 6.12 2.10 -12.64
N THR A 92 7.27 2.77 -12.76
CA THR A 92 8.46 2.21 -13.40
C THR A 92 9.27 1.34 -12.45
N THR A 93 9.03 1.48 -11.14
CA THR A 93 9.73 0.72 -10.10
C THR A 93 8.73 0.19 -9.08
N ASP A 94 9.19 -0.73 -8.22
CA ASP A 94 8.44 -1.22 -7.07
C ASP A 94 9.16 -0.74 -5.80
N PRO A 95 8.76 0.42 -5.24
CA PRO A 95 9.45 0.97 -4.08
C PRO A 95 9.23 0.16 -2.80
N ALA A 96 8.24 -0.72 -2.78
CA ALA A 96 7.90 -1.52 -1.59
C ALA A 96 8.54 -2.91 -1.59
N CYS A 97 9.29 -3.29 -2.63
CA CYS A 97 9.81 -4.66 -2.75
C CYS A 97 10.75 -5.05 -1.60
N ALA A 98 11.46 -4.10 -1.03
CA ALA A 98 12.37 -4.34 0.10
C ALA A 98 11.75 -4.01 1.46
N LEU A 99 10.46 -3.67 1.50
CA LEU A 99 9.80 -3.33 2.75
C LEU A 99 9.61 -4.58 3.60
N MET A 100 10.11 -4.54 4.84
CA MET A 100 10.09 -5.69 5.74
C MET A 100 8.78 -5.76 6.52
N THR A 101 8.14 -6.95 6.52
CA THR A 101 6.97 -7.20 7.36
C THR A 101 7.44 -7.35 8.82
N PRO A 102 6.82 -6.63 9.77
CA PRO A 102 7.16 -6.81 11.18
C PRO A 102 6.93 -8.25 11.64
N LYS A 103 7.81 -8.76 12.47
CA LYS A 103 7.64 -10.08 13.09
C LYS A 103 6.62 -9.96 14.23
N ILE A 104 5.69 -10.88 14.24
CA ILE A 104 4.67 -10.97 15.29
C ILE A 104 5.15 -11.84 16.42
#